data_063651023e8ff5a31b4585f62c1eec2d
#
_entry.id   063651023e8ff5a31b4585f62c1eec2d
#
_cell.length_a   1.000
_cell.length_b   1.000
_cell.length_c   1.000
_cell.angle_alpha   90.00
_cell.angle_beta   90.00
_cell.angle_gamma   90.00
#
_symmetry.space_group_name_H-M   'P 1'
#
loop_
_entity.id
_entity.type
_entity.pdbx_description
1 polymer ?
#
loop_
_entity_poly.entity_id
_entity_poly.type
_entity_poly.pdbx_seq_one_letter_code
_entity_poly.pdbx_strand_id
1 'polypeptide(L)'
;MASEDTVKRKVDSDPGHDDQPLPRKRKEPSVNNKSQSSDHQENEQIPAKKHVKCPYLGTINRHLLDFDFEKVCSITLSNKHVYACLVCGRYFEGRGKNTYAYTHALEERHYVFINLHDCKVYSLPDNYHVEDASLNDIALFLKPKYTKEYVENIDTKIVYGKGLDGTDFIPGCIGLNNLKQTDYFNVIIQVLCTVATVRNYLLLLDIDRIQPPDNVISTLVELIRKIYNTKNFKGIVSPHEFLQAVGVASKGLYKIGVHNDPVALLTWLLNRLDTKLRNKKTKESIVAKAFGGQLNVYTQDGDNWTQKITPFKMITLDVPNAPIFKDDKEKNIIPQVSIFQLLQKFQGESAHTSPNGELCKYKIWKLPDYLVINIKRFTKNNFFIEKNPTIVSFPMKNLDMGIYIDDKSPFKGDINARYDLACSVCHQGNPESGRYKIHVLHPPTGDWYELEDLLVTSVLPQFVAQSESYIQVYKKQQTGNGATTHNDNENIDMFD
;
A
#
# COMPACT_ATOMS: atom_id res chain seq x y z
N MET A 1 7.15 -17.97 57.65
CA MET A 1 6.01 -17.96 58.59
C MET A 1 4.78 -17.76 57.77
N ALA A 2 4.10 -18.86 57.69
CA ALA A 2 2.71 -19.25 57.78
C ALA A 2 1.90 -18.80 56.53
N SER A 3 1.54 -19.73 55.70
CA SER A 3 0.60 -20.89 55.70
C SER A 3 -0.78 -20.44 55.22
N GLU A 4 -1.16 -21.01 54.00
CA GLU A 4 -2.28 -21.95 53.83
C GLU A 4 -3.66 -21.35 54.02
N ASP A 5 -4.57 -21.48 53.05
CA ASP A 5 -5.38 -22.69 52.97
C ASP A 5 -6.19 -22.82 51.66
N THR A 6 -6.21 -24.03 51.23
CA THR A 6 -6.93 -24.66 50.12
C THR A 6 -8.36 -25.01 50.55
N VAL A 7 -9.38 -24.84 49.67
CA VAL A 7 -10.60 -25.66 49.75
C VAL A 7 -11.03 -26.15 48.37
N LYS A 8 -10.81 -27.46 48.18
CA LYS A 8 -11.49 -28.33 47.20
C LYS A 8 -12.91 -28.66 47.68
N ARG A 9 -13.88 -28.68 46.78
CA ARG A 9 -15.02 -29.60 46.90
C ARG A 9 -15.35 -30.27 45.56
N LYS A 10 -15.15 -31.55 45.55
CA LYS A 10 -15.76 -32.57 44.69
C LYS A 10 -17.16 -32.91 45.21
N VAL A 11 -17.98 -33.50 44.34
CA VAL A 11 -18.89 -34.65 44.56
C VAL A 11 -19.92 -34.58 43.42
N ASP A 12 -19.98 -35.39 42.47
CA ASP A 12 -20.35 -36.79 42.21
C ASP A 12 -21.74 -36.95 41.58
N SER A 13 -21.70 -37.67 40.48
CA SER A 13 -22.46 -38.84 39.99
C SER A 13 -23.89 -38.69 39.49
N ASP A 14 -24.02 -39.00 38.26
CA ASP A 14 -24.91 -39.80 37.37
C ASP A 14 -25.82 -40.84 38.11
N PRO A 15 -26.82 -41.53 37.49
CA PRO A 15 -27.18 -41.72 36.08
C PRO A 15 -28.70 -41.90 35.79
N GLY A 16 -29.04 -42.07 34.51
CA GLY A 16 -30.17 -42.97 34.16
C GLY A 16 -31.03 -42.56 32.97
N HIS A 17 -30.85 -43.29 31.85
CA HIS A 17 -31.83 -43.96 30.95
C HIS A 17 -33.11 -43.23 30.53
N ASP A 18 -33.53 -43.15 29.25
CA ASP A 18 -33.85 -44.23 28.30
C ASP A 18 -34.18 -43.69 26.90
N ASP A 19 -33.72 -44.47 25.92
CA ASP A 19 -34.24 -44.88 24.61
C ASP A 19 -35.37 -44.15 23.85
N GLN A 20 -35.03 -43.70 22.62
CA GLN A 20 -35.55 -43.95 21.23
C GLN A 20 -37.09 -44.05 20.99
N PRO A 21 -37.59 -44.01 19.70
CA PRO A 21 -36.99 -43.84 18.37
C PRO A 21 -37.76 -42.94 17.39
N LEU A 22 -37.15 -42.73 16.19
CA LEU A 22 -37.68 -42.14 14.96
C LEU A 22 -38.88 -42.94 14.37
N PRO A 23 -39.71 -42.31 13.49
CA PRO A 23 -40.11 -42.99 12.28
C PRO A 23 -40.04 -42.15 10.99
N ARG A 24 -39.29 -42.65 10.05
CA ARG A 24 -39.63 -43.13 8.67
C ARG A 24 -40.53 -42.28 7.76
N LYS A 25 -39.94 -42.04 6.60
CA LYS A 25 -40.42 -41.66 5.28
C LYS A 25 -41.84 -42.18 4.91
N ARG A 26 -42.58 -41.31 4.18
CA ARG A 26 -43.59 -41.80 3.20
C ARG A 26 -43.47 -41.09 1.86
N LYS A 27 -43.61 -41.90 0.81
CA LYS A 27 -43.48 -41.64 -0.63
C LYS A 27 -44.71 -40.94 -1.17
N GLU A 28 -44.45 -40.32 -2.35
CA GLU A 28 -45.40 -39.77 -3.35
C GLU A 28 -46.55 -40.71 -3.75
N PRO A 29 -47.57 -40.17 -4.46
CA PRO A 29 -47.67 -40.55 -5.86
C PRO A 29 -47.98 -39.41 -6.84
N SER A 30 -47.42 -39.59 -8.03
CA SER A 30 -47.65 -38.91 -9.28
C SER A 30 -49.08 -39.10 -9.81
N VAL A 31 -49.67 -38.04 -10.39
CA VAL A 31 -50.72 -38.18 -11.39
C VAL A 31 -50.52 -37.14 -12.49
N ASN A 32 -50.29 -37.66 -13.69
CA ASN A 32 -50.39 -36.98 -14.99
C ASN A 32 -51.86 -36.61 -15.26
N ASN A 33 -52.09 -35.40 -15.81
CA ASN A 33 -53.08 -35.26 -16.89
C ASN A 33 -52.78 -34.04 -17.76
N LYS A 34 -52.66 -34.33 -19.05
CA LYS A 34 -52.65 -33.41 -20.17
C LYS A 34 -54.07 -32.84 -20.40
N SER A 35 -54.18 -31.54 -20.68
CA SER A 35 -55.08 -31.05 -21.69
C SER A 35 -54.68 -29.64 -22.16
N GLN A 36 -54.83 -29.43 -23.41
CA GLN A 36 -54.38 -28.38 -24.32
C GLN A 36 -55.15 -27.06 -24.20
N SER A 37 -54.46 -26.05 -24.74
CA SER A 37 -54.97 -24.86 -25.50
C SER A 37 -55.33 -23.61 -24.68
N SER A 38 -54.62 -22.54 -24.87
CA SER A 38 -54.80 -21.49 -25.88
C SER A 38 -53.93 -20.27 -25.53
N ASP A 39 -53.25 -19.78 -26.56
CA ASP A 39 -52.47 -18.56 -26.58
C ASP A 39 -53.28 -17.35 -26.12
N HIS A 40 -52.75 -16.64 -25.11
CA HIS A 40 -52.84 -15.19 -25.02
C HIS A 40 -51.51 -14.69 -24.41
N GLN A 41 -50.63 -14.22 -25.31
CA GLN A 41 -49.50 -13.37 -24.94
C GLN A 41 -50.06 -12.01 -24.46
N GLU A 42 -50.21 -11.87 -23.17
CA GLU A 42 -50.24 -10.54 -22.56
C GLU A 42 -48.80 -10.12 -22.31
N ASN A 43 -48.35 -9.19 -23.14
CA ASN A 43 -47.15 -8.41 -23.00
C ASN A 43 -47.30 -7.53 -21.73
N GLU A 44 -46.98 -8.02 -20.56
CA GLU A 44 -46.77 -7.19 -19.39
C GLU A 44 -45.52 -6.32 -19.62
N GLN A 45 -45.73 -5.17 -20.22
CA GLN A 45 -44.79 -4.07 -20.18
C GLN A 45 -44.53 -3.72 -18.71
N ILE A 46 -43.35 -4.14 -18.20
CA ILE A 46 -42.84 -3.67 -16.91
C ILE A 46 -42.81 -2.15 -16.99
N PRO A 47 -43.60 -1.41 -16.17
CA PRO A 47 -43.63 0.05 -16.26
C PRO A 47 -42.22 0.57 -15.94
N ALA A 48 -41.65 1.33 -16.88
CA ALA A 48 -40.40 2.05 -16.70
C ALA A 48 -40.50 2.83 -15.37
N LYS A 49 -39.62 2.50 -14.39
CA LYS A 49 -39.57 3.18 -13.11
C LYS A 49 -39.37 4.67 -13.40
N LYS A 50 -40.39 5.49 -13.11
CA LYS A 50 -40.29 6.94 -13.16
C LYS A 50 -39.14 7.33 -12.24
N HIS A 51 -38.07 7.92 -12.80
CA HIS A 51 -36.99 8.53 -12.03
C HIS A 51 -37.59 9.65 -11.18
N VAL A 52 -37.76 9.41 -9.90
CA VAL A 52 -38.23 10.44 -8.97
C VAL A 52 -37.04 11.35 -8.73
N LYS A 53 -37.12 12.58 -9.21
CA LYS A 53 -36.09 13.59 -8.94
C LYS A 53 -36.09 13.89 -7.44
N CYS A 54 -34.97 13.60 -6.77
CA CYS A 54 -34.84 13.86 -5.33
C CYS A 54 -34.82 15.39 -5.05
N PRO A 55 -35.75 15.94 -4.26
CA PRO A 55 -35.79 17.37 -3.97
C PRO A 55 -34.68 17.83 -3.03
N TYR A 56 -34.00 16.90 -2.35
CA TYR A 56 -33.02 17.20 -1.30
C TYR A 56 -31.58 17.24 -1.80
N LEU A 57 -31.28 17.10 -3.11
CA LEU A 57 -29.92 17.15 -3.64
C LEU A 57 -29.19 18.46 -3.32
N GLY A 58 -29.91 19.56 -3.24
CA GLY A 58 -29.36 20.87 -2.87
C GLY A 58 -28.88 21.00 -1.41
N THR A 59 -29.24 20.05 -0.53
CA THR A 59 -28.81 20.04 0.88
C THR A 59 -27.45 19.35 1.08
N ILE A 60 -26.90 18.70 0.06
CA ILE A 60 -25.63 17.96 0.12
C ILE A 60 -24.49 18.94 0.36
N ASN A 61 -23.69 18.67 1.40
CA ASN A 61 -22.52 19.47 1.74
C ASN A 61 -21.23 18.68 1.53
N ARG A 62 -20.60 18.85 0.37
CA ARG A 62 -19.37 18.14 -0.01
C ARG A 62 -18.18 18.46 0.87
N HIS A 63 -18.12 19.65 1.50
CA HIS A 63 -17.03 20.06 2.38
C HIS A 63 -16.99 19.26 3.70
N LEU A 64 -18.10 18.69 4.11
CA LEU A 64 -18.19 17.86 5.32
C LEU A 64 -17.99 16.36 5.02
N LEU A 65 -17.87 15.97 3.74
CA LEU A 65 -17.67 14.58 3.38
C LEU A 65 -16.21 14.20 3.51
N ASP A 66 -15.93 13.24 4.38
CA ASP A 66 -14.62 12.62 4.56
C ASP A 66 -14.78 11.09 4.66
N PHE A 67 -14.22 10.37 3.69
CA PHE A 67 -14.30 8.91 3.59
C PHE A 67 -12.96 8.22 3.91
N ASP A 68 -12.06 8.92 4.58
CA ASP A 68 -10.73 8.39 4.93
C ASP A 68 -10.71 7.66 6.28
N PHE A 69 -11.79 7.77 7.05
CA PHE A 69 -11.91 7.11 8.35
C PHE A 69 -12.62 5.75 8.25
N GLU A 70 -12.54 4.98 9.35
CA GLU A 70 -13.25 3.72 9.46
C GLU A 70 -14.73 3.83 9.11
N LYS A 71 -15.21 2.93 8.28
CA LYS A 71 -16.60 2.86 7.85
C LYS A 71 -17.47 2.19 8.93
N VAL A 72 -17.55 2.80 10.09
CA VAL A 72 -18.33 2.32 11.23
C VAL A 72 -19.43 3.32 11.62
N CYS A 73 -20.53 2.81 12.13
CA CYS A 73 -21.61 3.64 12.66
C CYS A 73 -21.12 4.50 13.83
N SER A 74 -21.40 5.80 13.82
CA SER A 74 -20.99 6.75 14.87
C SER A 74 -21.62 6.46 16.26
N ILE A 75 -22.64 5.60 16.31
CA ILE A 75 -23.37 5.28 17.55
C ILE A 75 -23.03 3.85 18.02
N THR A 76 -23.15 2.85 17.12
CA THR A 76 -23.03 1.43 17.48
C THR A 76 -21.62 0.88 17.29
N LEU A 77 -20.74 1.61 16.57
CA LEU A 77 -19.43 1.14 16.12
C LEU A 77 -19.48 -0.11 15.23
N SER A 78 -20.67 -0.47 14.74
CA SER A 78 -20.88 -1.56 13.80
C SER A 78 -20.40 -1.16 12.40
N ASN A 79 -19.77 -2.09 11.69
CA ASN A 79 -19.34 -1.92 10.30
C ASN A 79 -20.33 -2.51 9.27
N LYS A 80 -21.52 -2.96 9.73
CA LYS A 80 -22.52 -3.58 8.87
C LYS A 80 -23.53 -2.56 8.37
N HIS A 81 -23.80 -2.60 7.06
CA HIS A 81 -24.82 -1.74 6.43
C HIS A 81 -24.69 -0.26 6.82
N VAL A 82 -23.47 0.29 6.69
CA VAL A 82 -23.18 1.68 7.07
C VAL A 82 -23.49 2.63 5.93
N TYR A 83 -24.20 3.72 6.28
CA TYR A 83 -24.59 4.81 5.38
C TYR A 83 -23.98 6.12 5.88
N ALA A 84 -23.39 6.90 4.99
CA ALA A 84 -22.96 8.25 5.30
C ALA A 84 -24.08 9.24 4.96
N CYS A 85 -24.39 10.12 5.90
CA CYS A 85 -25.26 11.28 5.66
C CYS A 85 -24.51 12.29 4.77
N LEU A 86 -25.04 12.61 3.59
CA LEU A 86 -24.39 13.54 2.67
C LEU A 86 -24.55 15.02 3.07
N VAL A 87 -25.29 15.30 4.13
CA VAL A 87 -25.47 16.65 4.67
C VAL A 87 -24.46 16.98 5.77
N CYS A 88 -24.26 16.06 6.74
CA CYS A 88 -23.34 16.28 7.87
C CYS A 88 -22.10 15.41 7.89
N GLY A 89 -21.94 14.46 6.97
CA GLY A 89 -20.77 13.58 6.87
C GLY A 89 -20.74 12.43 7.89
N ARG A 90 -21.67 12.34 8.86
CA ARG A 90 -21.69 11.29 9.88
C ARG A 90 -22.16 9.94 9.31
N TYR A 91 -21.69 8.85 9.91
CA TYR A 91 -21.98 7.48 9.50
C TYR A 91 -23.00 6.82 10.43
N PHE A 92 -23.99 6.13 9.85
CA PHE A 92 -25.07 5.49 10.60
C PHE A 92 -25.37 4.11 10.05
N GLU A 93 -25.73 3.18 10.95
CA GLU A 93 -26.13 1.82 10.59
C GLU A 93 -27.59 1.77 10.14
N GLY A 94 -27.82 1.07 9.03
CA GLY A 94 -29.15 0.73 8.51
C GLY A 94 -29.92 1.91 7.93
N ARG A 95 -30.93 1.61 7.09
CA ARG A 95 -31.82 2.59 6.46
C ARG A 95 -33.31 2.25 6.61
N GLY A 96 -33.62 1.16 7.28
CA GLY A 96 -35.00 0.76 7.59
C GLY A 96 -35.58 1.51 8.77
N LYS A 97 -36.87 1.38 8.97
CA LYS A 97 -37.56 1.95 10.15
C LYS A 97 -36.85 1.52 11.42
N ASN A 98 -36.71 2.43 12.39
CA ASN A 98 -36.05 2.22 13.67
C ASN A 98 -34.53 1.94 13.59
N THR A 99 -33.85 2.24 12.46
CA THR A 99 -32.39 2.21 12.39
C THR A 99 -31.82 3.62 12.53
N TYR A 100 -30.51 3.72 12.81
CA TYR A 100 -29.89 5.00 13.15
C TYR A 100 -29.85 6.00 11.99
N ALA A 101 -29.66 5.57 10.74
CA ALA A 101 -29.74 6.49 9.60
C ALA A 101 -31.17 6.99 9.39
N TYR A 102 -32.18 6.15 9.61
CA TYR A 102 -33.59 6.53 9.53
C TYR A 102 -33.95 7.53 10.63
N THR A 103 -33.54 7.27 11.88
CA THR A 103 -33.77 8.17 13.02
C THR A 103 -33.12 9.54 12.81
N HIS A 104 -31.82 9.53 12.36
CA HIS A 104 -31.10 10.76 12.02
C HIS A 104 -31.82 11.58 10.93
N ALA A 105 -32.39 10.91 9.93
CA ALA A 105 -33.14 11.58 8.86
C ALA A 105 -34.37 12.33 9.41
N LEU A 106 -35.05 11.78 10.42
CA LEU A 106 -36.23 12.40 11.04
C LEU A 106 -35.88 13.53 12.03
N GLU A 107 -34.87 13.29 12.88
CA GLU A 107 -34.49 14.22 13.95
C GLU A 107 -33.77 15.45 13.40
N GLU A 108 -32.73 15.24 12.53
CA GLU A 108 -31.90 16.32 12.00
C GLU A 108 -32.39 16.86 10.65
N ARG A 109 -33.43 16.26 10.06
CA ARG A 109 -33.96 16.59 8.73
C ARG A 109 -32.93 16.49 7.61
N HIS A 110 -32.02 15.50 7.73
CA HIS A 110 -31.02 15.16 6.72
C HIS A 110 -31.50 13.96 5.89
N TYR A 111 -31.83 14.17 4.63
CA TYR A 111 -32.59 13.18 3.87
C TYR A 111 -31.79 12.38 2.84
N VAL A 112 -30.52 12.70 2.60
CA VAL A 112 -29.70 12.04 1.55
C VAL A 112 -28.55 11.27 2.17
N PHE A 113 -28.48 9.97 1.85
CA PHE A 113 -27.48 9.04 2.42
C PHE A 113 -26.85 8.18 1.34
N ILE A 114 -25.54 7.98 1.42
CA ILE A 114 -24.81 7.05 0.55
C ILE A 114 -24.42 5.79 1.31
N ASN A 115 -24.63 4.63 0.71
CA ASN A 115 -24.13 3.37 1.23
C ASN A 115 -22.62 3.29 1.01
N LEU A 116 -21.83 3.10 2.07
CA LEU A 116 -20.37 3.07 2.00
C LEU A 116 -19.81 1.82 1.32
N HIS A 117 -20.63 0.78 1.12
CA HIS A 117 -20.19 -0.46 0.48
C HIS A 117 -20.42 -0.45 -1.04
N ASP A 118 -21.63 -0.09 -1.50
CA ASP A 118 -22.03 -0.19 -2.92
C ASP A 118 -22.16 1.18 -3.61
N CYS A 119 -21.90 2.28 -2.90
CA CYS A 119 -21.99 3.67 -3.37
C CYS A 119 -23.39 4.09 -3.84
N LYS A 120 -24.44 3.33 -3.53
CA LYS A 120 -25.81 3.71 -3.87
C LYS A 120 -26.33 4.76 -2.92
N VAL A 121 -27.03 5.77 -3.48
CA VAL A 121 -27.61 6.86 -2.73
C VAL A 121 -29.09 6.61 -2.49
N TYR A 122 -29.56 6.89 -1.28
CA TYR A 122 -30.94 6.73 -0.86
C TYR A 122 -31.47 8.00 -0.21
N SER A 123 -32.74 8.30 -0.47
CA SER A 123 -33.46 9.32 0.29
C SER A 123 -34.23 8.68 1.44
N LEU A 124 -34.03 9.15 2.66
CA LEU A 124 -34.74 8.72 3.88
C LEU A 124 -35.62 9.86 4.39
N PRO A 125 -36.76 9.61 5.02
CA PRO A 125 -37.26 8.30 5.46
C PRO A 125 -38.01 7.48 4.40
N ASP A 126 -38.28 8.04 3.21
CA ASP A 126 -39.07 7.38 2.13
C ASP A 126 -38.40 6.16 1.52
N ASN A 127 -37.08 6.01 1.75
CA ASN A 127 -36.29 4.84 1.42
C ASN A 127 -36.27 4.47 -0.08
N TYR A 128 -36.25 5.45 -0.98
CA TYR A 128 -36.08 5.23 -2.41
C TYR A 128 -34.62 5.47 -2.87
N HIS A 129 -34.24 4.77 -3.93
CA HIS A 129 -32.91 4.93 -4.57
C HIS A 129 -32.89 6.23 -5.38
N VAL A 130 -31.84 7.02 -5.21
CA VAL A 130 -31.61 8.28 -5.91
C VAL A 130 -30.56 8.07 -6.99
N GLU A 131 -30.94 8.27 -8.24
CA GLU A 131 -30.03 8.21 -9.39
C GLU A 131 -29.95 9.61 -10.01
N ASP A 132 -28.81 10.26 -9.83
CA ASP A 132 -28.56 11.61 -10.38
C ASP A 132 -27.07 11.74 -10.74
N ALA A 133 -26.77 12.33 -11.89
CA ALA A 133 -25.42 12.52 -12.37
C ALA A 133 -24.58 13.42 -11.46
N SER A 134 -25.22 14.31 -10.70
CA SER A 134 -24.55 15.19 -9.74
C SER A 134 -23.94 14.46 -8.54
N LEU A 135 -24.26 13.17 -8.35
CA LEU A 135 -23.73 12.31 -7.28
C LEU A 135 -22.49 11.51 -7.69
N ASN A 136 -22.14 11.53 -8.99
CA ASN A 136 -21.02 10.74 -9.51
C ASN A 136 -19.68 11.17 -8.92
N ASP A 137 -19.48 12.44 -8.62
CA ASP A 137 -18.29 12.95 -7.95
C ASP A 137 -18.10 12.35 -6.55
N ILE A 138 -19.19 12.25 -5.77
CA ILE A 138 -19.18 11.66 -4.42
C ILE A 138 -18.89 10.15 -4.50
N ALA A 139 -19.50 9.45 -5.47
CA ALA A 139 -19.25 8.03 -5.67
C ALA A 139 -17.79 7.74 -6.08
N LEU A 140 -17.21 8.58 -6.96
CA LEU A 140 -15.80 8.51 -7.36
C LEU A 140 -14.84 8.95 -6.26
N PHE A 141 -15.24 9.85 -5.37
CA PHE A 141 -14.46 10.21 -4.20
C PHE A 141 -14.44 9.06 -3.17
N LEU A 142 -15.59 8.40 -2.94
CA LEU A 142 -15.67 7.26 -2.02
C LEU A 142 -14.93 6.02 -2.57
N LYS A 143 -15.15 5.66 -3.84
CA LYS A 143 -14.55 4.49 -4.50
C LYS A 143 -14.04 4.85 -5.90
N PRO A 144 -12.80 5.34 -6.02
CA PRO A 144 -12.19 5.64 -7.31
C PRO A 144 -12.10 4.39 -8.19
N LYS A 145 -12.39 4.56 -9.49
CA LYS A 145 -12.28 3.51 -10.51
C LYS A 145 -11.26 3.93 -11.56
N TYR A 146 -10.45 2.98 -12.00
CA TYR A 146 -9.39 3.20 -12.97
C TYR A 146 -9.59 2.35 -14.21
N THR A 147 -9.34 2.93 -15.38
CA THR A 147 -9.26 2.21 -16.65
C THR A 147 -7.80 1.89 -16.96
N LYS A 148 -7.57 0.83 -17.73
CA LYS A 148 -6.22 0.45 -18.16
C LYS A 148 -5.53 1.60 -18.90
N GLU A 149 -6.25 2.27 -19.81
CA GLU A 149 -5.76 3.43 -20.55
C GLU A 149 -5.30 4.60 -19.65
N TYR A 150 -6.05 4.89 -18.59
CA TYR A 150 -5.64 5.93 -17.62
C TYR A 150 -4.34 5.54 -16.92
N VAL A 151 -4.24 4.29 -16.46
CA VAL A 151 -3.08 3.80 -15.70
C VAL A 151 -1.82 3.77 -16.56
N GLU A 152 -1.91 3.39 -17.83
CA GLU A 152 -0.79 3.41 -18.79
C GLU A 152 -0.26 4.84 -19.04
N ASN A 153 -1.11 5.85 -18.91
CA ASN A 153 -0.76 7.25 -19.17
C ASN A 153 -0.31 8.05 -17.92
N ILE A 154 -0.34 7.45 -16.71
CA ILE A 154 0.01 8.16 -15.46
C ILE A 154 1.42 8.77 -15.51
N ASP A 155 2.41 8.05 -16.07
CA ASP A 155 3.81 8.50 -16.11
C ASP A 155 4.15 9.37 -17.33
N THR A 156 3.19 9.61 -18.23
CA THR A 156 3.41 10.35 -19.49
C THR A 156 2.58 11.61 -19.61
N LYS A 157 1.36 11.62 -19.03
CA LYS A 157 0.45 12.77 -19.12
C LYS A 157 0.40 13.55 -17.82
N ILE A 158 0.54 14.87 -17.91
CA ILE A 158 0.35 15.76 -16.78
C ILE A 158 -1.15 15.89 -16.51
N VAL A 159 -1.56 15.53 -15.29
CA VAL A 159 -2.95 15.66 -14.84
C VAL A 159 -2.96 16.33 -13.47
N TYR A 160 -3.79 17.35 -13.31
CA TYR A 160 -4.03 18.00 -12.03
C TYR A 160 -5.41 17.64 -11.49
N GLY A 161 -5.51 17.43 -10.18
CA GLY A 161 -6.78 17.43 -9.46
C GLY A 161 -7.06 18.82 -8.91
N LYS A 162 -8.33 19.12 -8.64
CA LYS A 162 -8.74 20.39 -8.05
C LYS A 162 -9.60 20.14 -6.82
N GLY A 163 -9.15 20.65 -5.68
CA GLY A 163 -9.88 20.57 -4.42
C GLY A 163 -11.13 21.47 -4.42
N LEU A 164 -12.04 21.23 -3.47
CA LEU A 164 -13.23 22.08 -3.29
C LEU A 164 -12.89 23.53 -2.88
N ASP A 165 -11.73 23.71 -2.25
CA ASP A 165 -11.16 25.01 -1.88
C ASP A 165 -10.52 25.75 -3.06
N GLY A 166 -10.49 25.14 -4.25
CA GLY A 166 -9.90 25.68 -5.46
C GLY A 166 -8.40 25.43 -5.61
N THR A 167 -7.74 24.77 -4.63
CA THR A 167 -6.32 24.43 -4.71
C THR A 167 -6.08 23.29 -5.70
N ASP A 168 -5.03 23.42 -6.50
CA ASP A 168 -4.62 22.37 -7.41
C ASP A 168 -3.68 21.39 -6.68
N PHE A 169 -3.78 20.11 -7.01
CA PHE A 169 -2.89 19.06 -6.50
C PHE A 169 -2.47 18.08 -7.58
N ILE A 170 -1.36 17.40 -7.38
CA ILE A 170 -0.82 16.41 -8.33
C ILE A 170 -1.20 15.01 -7.83
N PRO A 171 -2.08 14.26 -8.55
CA PRO A 171 -2.38 12.89 -8.21
C PRO A 171 -1.12 12.02 -8.14
N GLY A 172 -0.96 11.26 -7.08
CA GLY A 172 0.27 10.50 -6.80
C GLY A 172 1.32 11.25 -5.97
N CYS A 173 1.28 12.60 -5.94
CA CYS A 173 2.14 13.44 -5.10
C CYS A 173 1.28 14.28 -4.16
N ILE A 174 0.49 13.63 -3.31
CA ILE A 174 -0.41 14.30 -2.35
C ILE A 174 0.04 14.07 -0.91
N GLY A 175 -0.38 14.96 0.00
CA GLY A 175 -0.09 14.85 1.42
C GLY A 175 -0.78 13.66 2.07
N LEU A 176 -0.09 13.01 3.00
CA LEU A 176 -0.62 11.93 3.83
C LEU A 176 -0.69 12.37 5.28
N ASN A 177 -1.85 12.15 5.92
CA ASN A 177 -2.04 12.53 7.31
C ASN A 177 -1.13 11.71 8.24
N ASN A 178 -0.42 12.40 9.16
CA ASN A 178 0.32 11.75 10.22
C ASN A 178 -0.57 11.49 11.42
N LEU A 179 -0.84 10.22 11.70
CA LEU A 179 -1.74 9.75 12.76
C LEU A 179 -1.00 9.52 14.09
N LYS A 180 -0.08 10.39 14.44
CA LYS A 180 0.82 10.30 15.59
C LYS A 180 2.00 9.34 15.35
N GLN A 181 3.17 9.91 15.07
CA GLN A 181 4.44 9.20 14.83
C GLN A 181 4.35 8.14 13.70
N THR A 182 3.61 8.46 12.61
CA THR A 182 3.42 7.56 11.47
C THR A 182 4.08 8.07 10.17
N ASP A 183 4.98 9.02 10.28
CA ASP A 183 5.80 9.55 9.19
C ASP A 183 6.59 8.46 8.46
N TYR A 184 7.21 7.51 9.22
CA TYR A 184 7.90 6.34 8.67
C TYR A 184 6.97 5.47 7.80
N PHE A 185 5.68 5.47 8.09
CA PHE A 185 4.66 4.73 7.36
C PHE A 185 4.27 5.46 6.08
N ASN A 186 4.07 6.79 6.18
CA ASN A 186 3.71 7.65 5.06
C ASN A 186 4.75 7.59 3.93
N VAL A 187 6.04 7.65 4.26
CA VAL A 187 7.10 7.58 3.25
C VAL A 187 7.14 6.22 2.53
N ILE A 188 6.80 5.12 3.20
CA ILE A 188 6.74 3.80 2.55
C ILE A 188 5.54 3.67 1.61
N ILE A 189 4.39 4.26 1.94
CA ILE A 189 3.26 4.35 1.00
C ILE A 189 3.69 5.10 -0.26
N GLN A 190 4.37 6.24 -0.10
CA GLN A 190 4.85 7.04 -1.23
C GLN A 190 5.91 6.29 -2.07
N VAL A 191 6.80 5.50 -1.43
CA VAL A 191 7.71 4.59 -2.14
C VAL A 191 6.93 3.63 -3.05
N LEU A 192 5.87 2.99 -2.54
CA LEU A 192 5.06 2.06 -3.35
C LEU A 192 4.32 2.78 -4.49
N CYS A 193 3.87 4.01 -4.27
CA CYS A 193 3.26 4.85 -5.31
C CYS A 193 4.25 5.19 -6.44
N THR A 194 5.53 5.35 -6.13
CA THR A 194 6.58 5.67 -7.11
C THR A 194 6.94 4.48 -8.00
N VAL A 195 6.76 3.24 -7.54
CA VAL A 195 7.10 2.03 -8.28
C VAL A 195 5.97 1.68 -9.25
N ALA A 196 6.08 2.14 -10.51
CA ALA A 196 5.02 2.03 -11.51
C ALA A 196 4.49 0.61 -11.71
N THR A 197 5.36 -0.41 -11.72
CA THR A 197 4.98 -1.82 -11.88
C THR A 197 4.01 -2.27 -10.78
N VAL A 198 4.28 -1.92 -9.51
CA VAL A 198 3.43 -2.29 -8.37
C VAL A 198 2.19 -1.40 -8.31
N ARG A 199 2.37 -0.08 -8.46
CA ARG A 199 1.28 0.90 -8.47
C ARG A 199 0.21 0.58 -9.50
N ASN A 200 0.62 0.37 -10.76
CA ASN A 200 -0.31 0.11 -11.87
C ASN A 200 -1.09 -1.18 -11.64
N TYR A 201 -0.41 -2.22 -11.17
CA TYR A 201 -1.07 -3.48 -10.81
C TYR A 201 -2.12 -3.27 -9.70
N LEU A 202 -1.78 -2.56 -8.61
CA LEU A 202 -2.71 -2.32 -7.50
C LEU A 202 -3.90 -1.42 -7.90
N LEU A 203 -3.70 -0.43 -8.78
CA LEU A 203 -4.79 0.40 -9.30
C LEU A 203 -5.85 -0.41 -10.06
N LEU A 204 -5.42 -1.43 -10.82
CA LEU A 204 -6.30 -2.28 -11.64
C LEU A 204 -6.75 -3.56 -10.92
N LEU A 205 -6.18 -3.87 -9.76
CA LEU A 205 -6.45 -5.12 -9.04
C LEU A 205 -7.93 -5.23 -8.62
N ASP A 206 -8.58 -6.31 -9.01
CA ASP A 206 -9.91 -6.66 -8.52
C ASP A 206 -9.78 -7.32 -7.13
N ILE A 207 -10.18 -6.57 -6.10
CA ILE A 207 -10.04 -6.98 -4.70
C ILE A 207 -10.87 -8.24 -4.40
N ASP A 208 -12.02 -8.39 -5.03
CA ASP A 208 -12.95 -9.50 -4.78
C ASP A 208 -12.39 -10.86 -5.26
N ARG A 209 -11.41 -10.83 -6.16
CA ARG A 209 -10.71 -12.03 -6.64
C ARG A 209 -9.60 -12.53 -5.73
N ILE A 210 -9.22 -11.79 -4.70
CA ILE A 210 -8.17 -12.21 -3.76
C ILE A 210 -8.73 -13.26 -2.80
N GLN A 211 -8.23 -14.50 -2.91
CA GLN A 211 -8.67 -15.62 -2.08
C GLN A 211 -7.48 -16.29 -1.36
N PRO A 212 -7.50 -16.41 -0.02
CA PRO A 212 -8.51 -15.82 0.90
C PRO A 212 -8.38 -14.29 0.99
N PRO A 213 -9.46 -13.58 1.35
CA PRO A 213 -9.45 -12.12 1.48
C PRO A 213 -8.33 -11.64 2.42
N ASP A 214 -7.67 -10.56 2.04
CA ASP A 214 -6.59 -9.97 2.85
C ASP A 214 -6.84 -8.47 3.05
N ASN A 215 -7.15 -8.10 4.29
CA ASN A 215 -7.53 -6.73 4.62
C ASN A 215 -6.39 -5.71 4.38
N VAL A 216 -5.12 -6.13 4.54
CA VAL A 216 -3.96 -5.26 4.27
C VAL A 216 -3.89 -4.91 2.78
N ILE A 217 -4.14 -5.89 1.90
CA ILE A 217 -4.10 -5.65 0.46
C ILE A 217 -5.30 -4.80 0.03
N SER A 218 -6.50 -5.12 0.52
CA SER A 218 -7.71 -4.37 0.18
C SER A 218 -7.60 -2.90 0.56
N THR A 219 -7.16 -2.61 1.79
CA THR A 219 -6.99 -1.23 2.27
C THR A 219 -5.81 -0.51 1.59
N LEU A 220 -4.74 -1.22 1.22
CA LEU A 220 -3.65 -0.64 0.42
C LEU A 220 -4.13 -0.24 -0.98
N VAL A 221 -4.90 -1.10 -1.64
CA VAL A 221 -5.47 -0.81 -2.96
C VAL A 221 -6.40 0.41 -2.90
N GLU A 222 -7.30 0.46 -1.90
CA GLU A 222 -8.18 1.61 -1.69
C GLU A 222 -7.39 2.90 -1.43
N LEU A 223 -6.34 2.84 -0.61
CA LEU A 223 -5.48 3.98 -0.33
C LEU A 223 -4.75 4.48 -1.57
N ILE A 224 -4.10 3.61 -2.34
CA ILE A 224 -3.39 3.99 -3.57
C ILE A 224 -4.38 4.56 -4.60
N ARG A 225 -5.58 3.99 -4.72
CA ARG A 225 -6.64 4.54 -5.57
C ARG A 225 -7.06 5.95 -5.13
N LYS A 226 -7.17 6.23 -3.83
CA LYS A 226 -7.45 7.58 -3.33
C LYS A 226 -6.29 8.55 -3.62
N ILE A 227 -5.04 8.12 -3.47
CA ILE A 227 -3.84 8.93 -3.74
C ILE A 227 -3.80 9.40 -5.20
N TYR A 228 -4.22 8.55 -6.15
CA TYR A 228 -4.22 8.87 -7.59
C TYR A 228 -5.55 9.45 -8.10
N ASN A 229 -6.54 9.66 -7.22
CA ASN A 229 -7.85 10.15 -7.64
C ASN A 229 -7.83 11.66 -7.96
N THR A 230 -8.06 11.99 -9.22
CA THR A 230 -8.18 13.38 -9.70
C THR A 230 -9.44 14.10 -9.23
N LYS A 231 -10.41 13.36 -8.68
CA LYS A 231 -11.70 13.86 -8.18
C LYS A 231 -11.76 13.93 -6.66
N ASN A 232 -10.61 13.92 -5.99
CA ASN A 232 -10.56 14.17 -4.57
C ASN A 232 -11.06 15.58 -4.24
N PHE A 233 -11.79 15.71 -3.14
CA PHE A 233 -12.29 16.99 -2.66
C PHE A 233 -11.18 17.84 -2.01
N LYS A 234 -10.07 17.23 -1.66
CA LYS A 234 -8.87 17.85 -1.04
C LYS A 234 -7.59 17.15 -1.52
N GLY A 235 -6.49 17.88 -1.56
CA GLY A 235 -5.16 17.37 -1.98
C GLY A 235 -4.45 16.55 -0.90
N ILE A 236 -5.16 15.97 0.07
CA ILE A 236 -4.64 15.17 1.18
C ILE A 236 -5.48 13.91 1.38
N VAL A 237 -4.86 12.84 1.85
CA VAL A 237 -5.52 11.56 2.18
C VAL A 237 -5.03 11.06 3.54
N SER A 238 -5.92 10.42 4.32
CA SER A 238 -5.55 9.78 5.57
C SER A 238 -5.36 8.27 5.38
N PRO A 239 -4.19 7.70 5.74
CA PRO A 239 -3.91 6.27 5.61
C PRO A 239 -4.48 5.43 6.77
N HIS A 240 -5.49 5.92 7.50
CA HIS A 240 -5.98 5.35 8.74
C HIS A 240 -6.40 3.87 8.61
N GLU A 241 -7.28 3.54 7.65
CA GLU A 241 -7.76 2.17 7.45
C GLU A 241 -6.63 1.19 7.13
N PHE A 242 -5.67 1.62 6.28
CA PHE A 242 -4.52 0.79 5.92
C PHE A 242 -3.58 0.58 7.11
N LEU A 243 -3.26 1.63 7.87
CA LEU A 243 -2.39 1.55 9.04
C LEU A 243 -3.00 0.64 10.11
N GLN A 244 -4.31 0.71 10.33
CA GLN A 244 -5.02 -0.18 11.24
C GLN A 244 -4.97 -1.64 10.78
N ALA A 245 -5.20 -1.90 9.49
CA ALA A 245 -5.09 -3.24 8.93
C ALA A 245 -3.67 -3.82 9.09
N VAL A 246 -2.63 -3.00 8.86
CA VAL A 246 -1.23 -3.37 9.09
C VAL A 246 -0.97 -3.62 10.57
N GLY A 247 -1.49 -2.78 11.47
CA GLY A 247 -1.36 -2.95 12.92
C GLY A 247 -1.89 -4.30 13.39
N VAL A 248 -3.08 -4.67 12.94
CA VAL A 248 -3.69 -5.98 13.25
C VAL A 248 -2.86 -7.12 12.66
N ALA A 249 -2.49 -7.04 11.38
CA ALA A 249 -1.78 -8.09 10.68
C ALA A 249 -0.34 -8.31 11.16
N SER A 250 0.29 -7.26 11.69
CA SER A 250 1.64 -7.30 12.30
C SER A 250 1.61 -7.62 13.80
N LYS A 251 0.44 -7.97 14.36
CA LYS A 251 0.26 -8.25 15.81
C LYS A 251 0.70 -7.05 16.68
N GLY A 252 0.42 -5.84 16.25
CA GLY A 252 0.71 -4.60 16.99
C GLY A 252 2.15 -4.09 16.84
N LEU A 253 2.98 -4.69 15.96
CA LEU A 253 4.33 -4.21 15.71
C LEU A 253 4.31 -2.80 15.09
N TYR A 254 3.47 -2.59 14.07
CA TYR A 254 3.26 -1.29 13.42
C TYR A 254 1.89 -0.75 13.83
N LYS A 255 1.84 0.17 14.77
CA LYS A 255 0.58 0.76 15.26
C LYS A 255 0.72 2.27 15.45
N ILE A 256 -0.40 2.95 15.46
CA ILE A 256 -0.49 4.40 15.71
C ILE A 256 0.16 4.73 17.06
N GLY A 257 0.97 5.78 17.08
CA GLY A 257 1.66 6.26 18.29
C GLY A 257 2.94 5.52 18.64
N VAL A 258 3.43 4.62 17.77
CA VAL A 258 4.70 3.92 17.92
C VAL A 258 5.57 4.19 16.71
N HIS A 259 6.69 4.88 16.93
CA HIS A 259 7.69 5.11 15.90
C HIS A 259 8.40 3.80 15.55
N ASN A 260 8.66 3.56 14.26
CA ASN A 260 9.32 2.36 13.76
C ASN A 260 10.27 2.69 12.60
N ASP A 261 11.06 1.69 12.23
CA ASP A 261 11.97 1.77 11.10
C ASP A 261 11.22 1.53 9.75
N PRO A 262 11.26 2.49 8.80
CA PRO A 262 10.65 2.32 7.48
C PRO A 262 11.25 1.16 6.68
N VAL A 263 12.54 0.80 6.87
CA VAL A 263 13.17 -0.36 6.20
C VAL A 263 12.53 -1.67 6.65
N ALA A 264 12.29 -1.80 7.96
CA ALA A 264 11.63 -2.98 8.53
C ALA A 264 10.18 -3.09 8.03
N LEU A 265 9.44 -1.96 7.99
CA LEU A 265 8.08 -1.90 7.46
C LEU A 265 8.05 -2.26 5.97
N LEU A 266 8.93 -1.68 5.15
CA LEU A 266 9.02 -1.98 3.71
C LEU A 266 9.29 -3.47 3.49
N THR A 267 10.23 -4.04 4.22
CA THR A 267 10.57 -5.47 4.13
C THR A 267 9.38 -6.35 4.48
N TRP A 268 8.69 -6.05 5.58
CA TRP A 268 7.50 -6.78 6.01
C TRP A 268 6.39 -6.71 4.96
N LEU A 269 6.14 -5.51 4.43
CA LEU A 269 5.07 -5.27 3.46
C LEU A 269 5.36 -5.94 2.12
N LEU A 270 6.59 -5.83 1.59
CA LEU A 270 7.00 -6.50 0.35
C LEU A 270 6.90 -8.02 0.47
N ASN A 271 7.28 -8.60 1.62
CA ASN A 271 7.15 -10.05 1.85
C ASN A 271 5.69 -10.49 1.91
N ARG A 272 4.81 -9.69 2.52
CA ARG A 272 3.37 -9.97 2.56
C ARG A 272 2.75 -9.91 1.17
N LEU A 273 3.00 -8.83 0.43
CA LEU A 273 2.52 -8.66 -0.95
C LEU A 273 3.05 -9.78 -1.87
N ASP A 274 4.35 -10.12 -1.78
CA ASP A 274 4.95 -11.21 -2.54
C ASP A 274 4.25 -12.55 -2.30
N THR A 275 3.93 -12.83 -1.04
CA THR A 275 3.27 -14.10 -0.67
C THR A 275 1.81 -14.14 -1.13
N LYS A 276 1.08 -13.03 -0.95
CA LYS A 276 -0.37 -12.98 -1.16
C LYS A 276 -0.77 -12.72 -2.62
N LEU A 277 0.06 -11.99 -3.38
CA LEU A 277 -0.16 -11.67 -4.78
C LEU A 277 0.60 -12.60 -5.73
N ARG A 278 1.07 -13.74 -5.23
CA ARG A 278 1.76 -14.74 -6.05
C ARG A 278 0.79 -15.45 -6.98
N ASN A 279 1.08 -15.41 -8.27
CA ASN A 279 0.32 -16.14 -9.27
C ASN A 279 0.47 -17.66 -9.03
N LYS A 280 -0.66 -18.36 -9.00
CA LYS A 280 -0.67 -19.83 -8.78
C LYS A 280 -0.02 -20.62 -9.91
N LYS A 281 -0.10 -20.13 -11.15
CA LYS A 281 0.44 -20.80 -12.35
C LYS A 281 1.93 -20.50 -12.53
N THR A 282 2.32 -19.22 -12.59
CA THR A 282 3.72 -18.81 -12.83
C THR A 282 4.58 -18.85 -11.58
N LYS A 283 3.98 -18.91 -10.37
CA LYS A 283 4.63 -18.80 -9.06
C LYS A 283 5.41 -17.50 -8.85
N GLU A 284 5.24 -16.52 -9.73
CA GLU A 284 5.85 -15.22 -9.67
C GLU A 284 4.82 -14.20 -9.14
N SER A 285 5.28 -13.21 -8.39
CA SER A 285 4.46 -12.09 -7.92
C SER A 285 4.86 -10.80 -8.59
N ILE A 286 3.97 -9.81 -8.55
CA ILE A 286 4.27 -8.45 -9.02
C ILE A 286 5.45 -7.82 -8.25
N VAL A 287 5.64 -8.19 -6.99
CA VAL A 287 6.77 -7.75 -6.16
C VAL A 287 8.07 -8.39 -6.63
N ALA A 288 8.05 -9.69 -6.93
CA ALA A 288 9.22 -10.39 -7.49
C ALA A 288 9.58 -9.84 -8.88
N LYS A 289 8.60 -9.48 -9.71
CA LYS A 289 8.81 -8.83 -11.00
C LYS A 289 9.48 -7.46 -10.83
N ALA A 290 9.00 -6.63 -9.91
CA ALA A 290 9.51 -5.27 -9.72
C ALA A 290 10.86 -5.23 -9.00
N PHE A 291 11.01 -5.95 -7.89
CA PHE A 291 12.15 -5.84 -6.97
C PHE A 291 13.04 -7.08 -6.91
N GLY A 292 12.71 -8.12 -7.65
CA GLY A 292 13.40 -9.41 -7.58
C GLY A 292 14.77 -9.38 -8.23
N GLY A 293 15.82 -9.23 -7.42
CA GLY A 293 17.20 -9.43 -7.81
C GLY A 293 17.78 -10.73 -7.25
N GLN A 294 18.99 -11.09 -7.69
CA GLN A 294 19.73 -12.24 -7.19
C GLN A 294 21.19 -11.85 -6.92
N LEU A 295 21.71 -12.30 -5.78
CA LEU A 295 23.11 -12.21 -5.39
C LEU A 295 23.78 -13.58 -5.52
N ASN A 296 24.98 -13.61 -6.03
CA ASN A 296 25.88 -14.74 -5.89
C ASN A 296 26.70 -14.52 -4.62
N VAL A 297 26.50 -15.38 -3.63
CA VAL A 297 27.20 -15.33 -2.35
C VAL A 297 28.24 -16.43 -2.37
N TYR A 298 29.51 -16.02 -2.27
CA TYR A 298 30.63 -16.92 -2.10
C TYR A 298 30.95 -17.01 -0.62
N THR A 299 30.82 -18.20 -0.04
CA THR A 299 31.12 -18.45 1.38
C THR A 299 32.39 -19.26 1.49
N GLN A 300 33.31 -18.86 2.36
CA GLN A 300 34.55 -19.60 2.61
C GLN A 300 34.25 -20.82 3.51
N ASP A 301 34.71 -22.00 3.01
CA ASP A 301 34.66 -23.27 3.74
C ASP A 301 36.07 -23.87 3.73
N GLY A 302 36.82 -23.65 4.79
CA GLY A 302 38.26 -23.93 4.83
C GLY A 302 39.02 -23.12 3.77
N ASP A 303 39.74 -23.82 2.89
CA ASP A 303 40.50 -23.23 1.77
C ASP A 303 39.64 -23.02 0.51
N ASN A 304 38.41 -23.54 0.48
CA ASN A 304 37.54 -23.51 -0.70
C ASN A 304 36.45 -22.43 -0.57
N TRP A 305 35.98 -21.92 -1.73
CA TRP A 305 34.85 -21.02 -1.83
C TRP A 305 33.67 -21.75 -2.45
N THR A 306 32.58 -21.87 -1.68
CA THR A 306 31.30 -22.36 -2.17
C THR A 306 30.47 -21.20 -2.67
N GLN A 307 29.65 -21.42 -3.71
CA GLN A 307 28.78 -20.39 -4.25
C GLN A 307 27.32 -20.76 -4.08
N LYS A 308 26.48 -19.74 -3.75
CA LYS A 308 25.03 -19.90 -3.62
C LYS A 308 24.33 -18.67 -4.18
N ILE A 309 23.39 -18.88 -5.11
CA ILE A 309 22.52 -17.80 -5.60
C ILE A 309 21.38 -17.58 -4.61
N THR A 310 21.27 -16.36 -4.11
CA THR A 310 20.29 -15.97 -3.10
C THR A 310 19.43 -14.81 -3.62
N PRO A 311 18.10 -14.89 -3.59
CA PRO A 311 17.23 -13.80 -4.00
C PRO A 311 17.29 -12.64 -3.00
N PHE A 312 17.16 -11.42 -3.53
CA PHE A 312 17.01 -10.20 -2.72
C PHE A 312 15.93 -9.29 -3.30
N LYS A 313 15.36 -8.43 -2.47
CA LYS A 313 14.45 -7.34 -2.85
C LYS A 313 15.04 -5.96 -2.55
N MET A 314 16.09 -5.91 -1.75
CA MET A 314 16.78 -4.70 -1.32
C MET A 314 18.24 -5.04 -1.01
N ILE A 315 19.17 -4.16 -1.34
CA ILE A 315 20.57 -4.25 -0.93
C ILE A 315 20.84 -3.24 0.19
N THR A 316 21.71 -3.64 1.12
CA THR A 316 22.11 -2.79 2.25
C THR A 316 23.57 -2.39 2.11
N LEU A 317 23.81 -1.09 2.20
CA LEU A 317 25.14 -0.49 2.18
C LEU A 317 25.50 -0.04 3.61
N ASP A 318 26.63 -0.54 4.10
CA ASP A 318 27.16 -0.16 5.41
C ASP A 318 27.97 1.12 5.28
N VAL A 319 27.61 2.18 5.99
CA VAL A 319 28.34 3.44 6.01
C VAL A 319 29.49 3.31 7.02
N PRO A 320 30.73 3.66 6.64
CA PRO A 320 31.84 3.66 7.58
C PRO A 320 31.56 4.52 8.79
N ASN A 321 32.05 4.10 9.97
CA ASN A 321 31.93 4.92 11.17
C ASN A 321 32.55 6.28 10.92
N ALA A 322 31.80 7.35 11.26
CA ALA A 322 32.29 8.69 11.12
C ALA A 322 33.46 8.89 12.10
N PRO A 323 34.67 9.20 11.65
CA PRO A 323 35.71 9.60 12.54
C PRO A 323 35.31 10.89 13.23
N ILE A 324 35.49 10.97 14.55
CA ILE A 324 35.23 12.18 15.33
C ILE A 324 36.40 13.14 15.09
N PHE A 325 36.40 13.82 13.95
CA PHE A 325 37.34 14.90 13.70
C PHE A 325 36.69 16.23 14.07
N LYS A 326 37.43 17.04 14.82
CA LYS A 326 37.11 18.43 15.04
C LYS A 326 38.00 19.30 14.15
N ASP A 327 37.43 20.36 13.60
CA ASP A 327 38.20 21.40 12.90
C ASP A 327 38.97 22.25 13.91
N ASP A 328 39.80 23.19 13.43
CA ASP A 328 40.57 24.15 14.26
C ASP A 328 39.65 25.04 15.12
N LYS A 329 38.34 25.05 14.89
CA LYS A 329 37.30 25.75 15.65
C LYS A 329 36.46 24.83 16.52
N GLU A 330 36.92 23.62 16.80
CA GLU A 330 36.21 22.57 17.54
C GLU A 330 34.86 22.12 16.96
N LYS A 331 34.61 22.37 15.68
CA LYS A 331 33.41 21.90 15.00
C LYS A 331 33.61 20.50 14.46
N ASN A 332 32.61 19.67 14.60
CA ASN A 332 32.62 18.34 14.01
C ASN A 332 32.58 18.41 12.47
N ILE A 333 33.54 17.75 11.83
CA ILE A 333 33.53 17.59 10.37
C ILE A 333 32.59 16.44 10.01
N ILE A 334 31.58 16.72 9.20
CA ILE A 334 30.68 15.67 8.68
C ILE A 334 31.40 14.99 7.50
N PRO A 335 31.77 13.70 7.63
CA PRO A 335 32.45 13.01 6.55
C PRO A 335 31.50 12.79 5.35
N GLN A 336 32.12 12.68 4.17
CA GLN A 336 31.42 12.38 2.93
C GLN A 336 32.01 11.13 2.29
N VAL A 337 31.13 10.28 1.75
CA VAL A 337 31.51 9.03 1.06
C VAL A 337 30.70 8.90 -0.21
N SER A 338 31.31 8.36 -1.27
CA SER A 338 30.58 8.06 -2.50
C SER A 338 29.83 6.73 -2.38
N ILE A 339 28.61 6.66 -2.94
CA ILE A 339 27.85 5.41 -3.03
C ILE A 339 28.63 4.31 -3.76
N PHE A 340 29.49 4.69 -4.72
CA PHE A 340 30.35 3.73 -5.44
C PHE A 340 31.37 3.05 -4.52
N GLN A 341 31.89 3.76 -3.49
CA GLN A 341 32.75 3.15 -2.49
C GLN A 341 31.99 2.13 -1.64
N LEU A 342 30.75 2.42 -1.30
CA LEU A 342 29.91 1.49 -0.54
C LEU A 342 29.48 0.28 -1.38
N LEU A 343 29.28 0.46 -2.68
CA LEU A 343 28.95 -0.59 -3.62
C LEU A 343 30.12 -1.53 -3.92
N GLN A 344 31.39 -1.18 -3.59
CA GLN A 344 32.55 -2.08 -3.73
C GLN A 344 32.35 -3.41 -3.01
N LYS A 345 31.51 -3.46 -1.96
CA LYS A 345 31.09 -4.69 -1.30
C LYS A 345 30.59 -5.75 -2.28
N PHE A 346 30.00 -5.34 -3.42
CA PHE A 346 29.43 -6.22 -4.44
C PHE A 346 30.37 -6.50 -5.63
N GLN A 347 31.63 -6.10 -5.57
CA GLN A 347 32.64 -6.43 -6.59
C GLN A 347 33.24 -7.82 -6.38
N GLY A 348 33.08 -8.45 -5.22
CA GLY A 348 33.57 -9.77 -4.90
C GLY A 348 35.06 -9.80 -4.55
N GLU A 349 35.71 -8.66 -4.40
CA GLU A 349 37.12 -8.56 -4.04
C GLU A 349 37.34 -8.68 -2.53
N SER A 350 36.55 -7.92 -1.76
CA SER A 350 36.61 -7.89 -0.29
C SER A 350 35.77 -8.99 0.32
N ALA A 351 36.33 -9.68 1.33
CA ALA A 351 35.55 -10.59 2.17
C ALA A 351 34.92 -9.83 3.35
N HIS A 352 33.68 -10.16 3.65
CA HIS A 352 32.90 -9.59 4.75
C HIS A 352 32.44 -10.70 5.69
N THR A 353 32.47 -10.47 6.98
CA THR A 353 31.94 -11.42 7.96
C THR A 353 30.41 -11.39 7.93
N SER A 354 29.79 -12.54 7.66
CA SER A 354 28.33 -12.71 7.75
C SER A 354 27.87 -12.66 9.22
N PRO A 355 26.55 -12.48 9.50
CA PRO A 355 26.03 -12.56 10.86
C PRO A 355 26.33 -13.92 11.55
N ASN A 356 26.57 -14.96 10.78
CA ASN A 356 26.92 -16.30 11.29
C ASN A 356 28.43 -16.47 11.55
N GLY A 357 29.25 -15.43 11.32
CA GLY A 357 30.71 -15.48 11.50
C GLY A 357 31.48 -16.01 10.30
N GLU A 358 30.82 -16.38 9.20
CA GLU A 358 31.45 -16.89 7.98
C GLU A 358 31.99 -15.75 7.13
N LEU A 359 33.12 -15.95 6.45
CA LEU A 359 33.63 -15.00 5.46
C LEU A 359 32.89 -15.17 4.14
N CYS A 360 32.28 -14.08 3.68
CA CYS A 360 31.49 -14.06 2.46
C CYS A 360 31.95 -12.96 1.50
N LYS A 361 31.89 -13.25 0.20
CA LYS A 361 32.02 -12.28 -0.88
C LYS A 361 30.72 -12.22 -1.66
N TYR A 362 30.37 -11.04 -2.13
CA TYR A 362 29.10 -10.80 -2.81
C TYR A 362 29.33 -10.28 -4.21
N LYS A 363 28.62 -10.85 -5.21
CA LYS A 363 28.47 -10.30 -6.55
C LYS A 363 27.00 -10.31 -6.95
N ILE A 364 26.60 -9.38 -7.79
CA ILE A 364 25.22 -9.37 -8.30
C ILE A 364 25.11 -10.45 -9.38
N TRP A 365 24.07 -11.30 -9.27
CA TRP A 365 23.77 -12.30 -10.29
C TRP A 365 22.73 -11.80 -11.29
N LYS A 366 21.62 -11.19 -10.79
CA LYS A 366 20.55 -10.61 -11.59
C LYS A 366 20.12 -9.29 -10.98
N LEU A 367 19.98 -8.25 -11.80
CA LEU A 367 19.48 -6.94 -11.41
C LEU A 367 17.95 -6.88 -11.49
N PRO A 368 17.24 -6.22 -10.54
CA PRO A 368 15.80 -6.01 -10.59
C PRO A 368 15.41 -4.83 -11.50
N ASP A 369 14.11 -4.67 -11.81
CA ASP A 369 13.62 -3.48 -12.52
C ASP A 369 13.66 -2.23 -11.64
N TYR A 370 13.43 -2.41 -10.33
CA TYR A 370 13.58 -1.37 -9.32
C TYR A 370 14.57 -1.81 -8.26
N LEU A 371 15.70 -1.13 -8.20
CA LEU A 371 16.76 -1.40 -7.22
C LEU A 371 16.51 -0.58 -5.97
N VAL A 372 16.20 -1.23 -4.87
CA VAL A 372 16.08 -0.60 -3.55
C VAL A 372 17.41 -0.69 -2.82
N ILE A 373 17.93 0.46 -2.42
CA ILE A 373 19.19 0.59 -1.66
C ILE A 373 18.85 1.15 -0.28
N ASN A 374 19.19 0.39 0.76
CA ASN A 374 19.17 0.85 2.14
C ASN A 374 20.58 1.30 2.56
N ILE A 375 20.72 2.55 2.97
CA ILE A 375 21.94 3.11 3.52
C ILE A 375 21.86 2.99 5.04
N LYS A 376 22.60 2.03 5.62
CA LYS A 376 22.52 1.69 7.04
C LYS A 376 23.13 2.79 7.91
N ARG A 377 22.31 3.74 8.33
CA ARG A 377 22.72 4.90 9.14
C ARG A 377 22.55 4.69 10.64
N PHE A 378 21.65 3.78 11.04
CA PHE A 378 21.34 3.55 12.44
C PHE A 378 22.06 2.32 12.97
N THR A 379 22.77 2.48 14.06
CA THR A 379 23.41 1.40 14.81
C THR A 379 22.83 1.37 16.21
N LYS A 380 22.26 0.23 16.60
CA LYS A 380 21.76 0.02 17.96
C LYS A 380 22.84 -0.64 18.79
N ASN A 381 23.27 0.03 19.84
CA ASN A 381 24.05 -0.58 20.91
C ASN A 381 23.15 -0.87 22.12
N ASN A 382 23.70 -1.40 23.21
CA ASN A 382 22.92 -1.83 24.38
C ASN A 382 22.15 -0.71 25.10
N PHE A 383 22.50 0.55 24.87
CA PHE A 383 22.01 1.70 25.64
C PHE A 383 21.24 2.71 24.80
N PHE A 384 21.61 2.90 23.53
CA PHE A 384 21.01 3.91 22.67
C PHE A 384 21.11 3.53 21.17
N ILE A 385 20.39 4.27 20.36
CA ILE A 385 20.49 4.20 18.91
C ILE A 385 21.33 5.39 18.44
N GLU A 386 22.38 5.11 17.69
CA GLU A 386 23.26 6.11 17.12
C GLU A 386 22.96 6.28 15.63
N LYS A 387 22.91 7.54 15.15
CA LYS A 387 22.75 7.86 13.74
C LYS A 387 24.11 8.31 13.18
N ASN A 388 24.55 7.65 12.11
CA ASN A 388 25.73 8.06 11.36
C ASN A 388 25.37 9.21 10.41
N PRO A 389 25.91 10.44 10.62
CA PRO A 389 25.58 11.63 9.85
C PRO A 389 26.33 11.71 8.51
N THR A 390 27.20 10.76 8.20
CA THR A 390 28.02 10.77 6.97
C THR A 390 27.15 11.02 5.74
N ILE A 391 27.50 12.02 4.94
CA ILE A 391 26.83 12.32 3.69
C ILE A 391 27.27 11.29 2.66
N VAL A 392 26.30 10.61 2.07
CA VAL A 392 26.54 9.66 0.96
C VAL A 392 26.19 10.39 -0.34
N SER A 393 27.20 10.68 -1.15
CA SER A 393 26.97 11.25 -2.48
C SER A 393 26.57 10.14 -3.48
N PHE A 394 25.57 10.42 -4.30
CA PHE A 394 25.03 9.46 -5.25
C PHE A 394 24.58 10.14 -6.56
N PRO A 395 24.63 9.45 -7.69
CA PRO A 395 24.11 9.96 -8.94
C PRO A 395 22.58 9.85 -8.97
N MET A 396 21.92 10.91 -9.43
CA MET A 396 20.47 10.90 -9.66
C MET A 396 20.10 10.19 -10.97
N LYS A 397 21.02 10.15 -11.94
CA LYS A 397 20.86 9.49 -13.23
C LYS A 397 22.09 8.65 -13.56
N ASN A 398 21.89 7.62 -14.36
CA ASN A 398 22.96 6.77 -14.89
C ASN A 398 23.81 6.07 -13.82
N LEU A 399 23.19 5.62 -12.71
CA LEU A 399 23.88 4.70 -11.79
C LEU A 399 24.17 3.39 -12.52
N ASP A 400 25.45 3.15 -12.87
CA ASP A 400 25.86 1.94 -13.58
C ASP A 400 26.11 0.80 -12.60
N MET A 401 25.27 -0.22 -12.67
CA MET A 401 25.38 -1.44 -11.87
C MET A 401 26.04 -2.61 -12.62
N GLY A 402 26.39 -2.44 -13.88
CA GLY A 402 26.95 -3.48 -14.75
C GLY A 402 28.28 -4.03 -14.26
N ILE A 403 29.13 -3.18 -13.66
CA ILE A 403 30.43 -3.55 -13.12
C ILE A 403 30.33 -4.52 -11.93
N TYR A 404 29.21 -4.53 -11.22
CA TYR A 404 28.97 -5.38 -10.04
C TYR A 404 28.36 -6.75 -10.40
N ILE A 405 27.97 -6.96 -11.67
CA ILE A 405 27.41 -8.23 -12.13
C ILE A 405 28.54 -9.28 -12.22
N ASP A 406 28.27 -10.45 -11.67
CA ASP A 406 29.20 -11.59 -11.70
C ASP A 406 29.53 -11.98 -13.14
N ASP A 407 30.80 -12.24 -13.42
CA ASP A 407 31.28 -12.64 -14.75
C ASP A 407 30.69 -13.98 -15.22
N LYS A 408 30.27 -14.84 -14.28
CA LYS A 408 29.60 -16.11 -14.55
C LYS A 408 28.12 -15.98 -14.80
N SER A 409 27.55 -14.78 -14.58
CA SER A 409 26.10 -14.54 -14.73
C SER A 409 25.75 -14.50 -16.23
N PRO A 410 24.61 -15.10 -16.63
CA PRO A 410 24.10 -14.97 -17.99
C PRO A 410 23.63 -13.53 -18.31
N PHE A 411 23.50 -12.68 -17.29
CA PHE A 411 23.14 -11.27 -17.42
C PHE A 411 24.35 -10.33 -17.50
N LYS A 412 25.58 -10.86 -17.53
CA LYS A 412 26.79 -10.06 -17.73
C LYS A 412 26.76 -9.45 -19.13
N GLY A 413 27.02 -8.15 -19.21
CA GLY A 413 26.91 -7.41 -20.48
C GLY A 413 25.48 -6.92 -20.79
N ASP A 414 24.53 -7.01 -19.83
CA ASP A 414 23.24 -6.39 -19.97
C ASP A 414 23.41 -4.88 -20.21
N ILE A 415 23.06 -4.41 -21.43
CA ILE A 415 23.13 -3.01 -21.84
C ILE A 415 22.27 -2.13 -20.93
N ASN A 416 21.28 -2.73 -20.25
CA ASN A 416 20.31 -2.06 -19.39
C ASN A 416 20.69 -2.09 -17.91
N ALA A 417 21.99 -2.15 -17.56
CA ALA A 417 22.42 -2.14 -16.17
C ALA A 417 22.46 -0.73 -15.53
N ARG A 418 21.93 0.30 -16.20
CA ARG A 418 21.88 1.67 -15.73
C ARG A 418 20.53 2.00 -15.10
N TYR A 419 20.60 2.84 -14.06
CA TYR A 419 19.44 3.21 -13.25
C TYR A 419 19.36 4.71 -13.04
N ASP A 420 18.12 5.21 -12.96
CA ASP A 420 17.80 6.59 -12.55
C ASP A 420 17.07 6.58 -11.23
N LEU A 421 17.37 7.54 -10.35
CA LEU A 421 16.71 7.68 -9.06
C LEU A 421 15.24 8.05 -9.28
N ALA A 422 14.34 7.26 -8.69
CA ALA A 422 12.89 7.50 -8.72
C ALA A 422 12.40 8.18 -7.44
N CYS A 423 12.92 7.76 -6.28
CA CYS A 423 12.65 8.44 -4.99
C CYS A 423 13.77 8.18 -3.98
N SER A 424 13.84 9.05 -2.96
CA SER A 424 14.79 8.97 -1.86
C SER A 424 14.10 9.30 -0.55
N VAL A 425 14.03 8.34 0.39
CA VAL A 425 13.57 8.56 1.77
C VAL A 425 14.73 9.07 2.60
N CYS A 426 14.50 10.14 3.33
CA CYS A 426 15.49 10.80 4.18
C CYS A 426 15.00 10.82 5.62
N HIS A 427 15.96 10.78 6.55
CA HIS A 427 15.70 10.98 7.97
C HIS A 427 16.38 12.26 8.43
N GLN A 428 15.63 13.15 9.04
CA GLN A 428 16.11 14.41 9.61
C GLN A 428 15.97 14.42 11.12
N GLY A 429 16.98 14.90 11.83
CA GLY A 429 16.99 14.98 13.29
C GLY A 429 17.62 13.77 13.98
N ASN A 430 17.32 13.62 15.27
CA ASN A 430 17.89 12.59 16.13
C ASN A 430 17.19 11.23 15.94
N PRO A 431 17.86 10.11 16.26
CA PRO A 431 17.28 8.77 16.09
C PRO A 431 15.94 8.56 16.79
N GLU A 432 15.73 9.20 17.95
CA GLU A 432 14.52 9.00 18.76
C GLU A 432 13.43 10.05 18.52
N SER A 433 13.80 11.22 17.96
CA SER A 433 12.88 12.36 17.76
C SER A 433 12.96 12.97 16.38
N GLY A 434 13.54 12.24 15.42
CA GLY A 434 13.64 12.66 14.03
C GLY A 434 12.35 12.44 13.26
N ARG A 435 12.37 12.89 12.01
CA ARG A 435 11.25 12.75 11.05
C ARG A 435 11.73 12.12 9.78
N TYR A 436 10.84 11.36 9.14
CA TYR A 436 11.05 10.85 7.80
C TYR A 436 10.33 11.73 6.78
N LYS A 437 11.01 12.01 5.68
CA LYS A 437 10.47 12.65 4.49
C LYS A 437 10.94 11.92 3.23
N ILE A 438 10.27 12.13 2.14
CA ILE A 438 10.62 11.50 0.86
C ILE A 438 10.70 12.54 -0.24
N HIS A 439 11.72 12.41 -1.09
CA HIS A 439 11.83 13.11 -2.35
C HIS A 439 11.36 12.18 -3.47
N VAL A 440 10.44 12.63 -4.31
CA VAL A 440 9.82 11.85 -5.38
C VAL A 440 10.00 12.58 -6.71
N LEU A 441 10.44 11.86 -7.73
CA LEU A 441 10.40 12.35 -9.10
C LEU A 441 8.98 12.20 -9.66
N HIS A 442 8.39 13.28 -10.15
CA HIS A 442 7.15 13.24 -10.91
C HIS A 442 7.47 13.03 -12.40
N PRO A 443 7.25 11.82 -12.96
CA PRO A 443 7.75 11.49 -14.30
C PRO A 443 7.21 12.40 -15.41
N PRO A 444 5.92 12.81 -15.43
CA PRO A 444 5.38 13.62 -16.52
C PRO A 444 6.00 15.03 -16.63
N THR A 445 6.37 15.65 -15.50
CA THR A 445 6.97 17.00 -15.49
C THR A 445 8.49 16.97 -15.40
N GLY A 446 9.06 15.87 -14.87
CA GLY A 446 10.49 15.79 -14.56
C GLY A 446 10.90 16.55 -13.30
N ASP A 447 9.94 17.10 -12.56
CA ASP A 447 10.19 17.85 -11.32
C ASP A 447 10.30 16.94 -10.13
N TRP A 448 11.03 17.41 -9.10
CA TRP A 448 11.16 16.75 -7.82
C TRP A 448 10.25 17.41 -6.79
N TYR A 449 9.61 16.58 -5.98
CA TYR A 449 8.76 16.98 -4.86
C TYR A 449 9.28 16.37 -3.56
N GLU A 450 9.32 17.19 -2.51
CA GLU A 450 9.52 16.74 -1.14
C GLU A 450 8.15 16.58 -0.48
N LEU A 451 7.89 15.40 0.07
CA LEU A 451 6.67 15.08 0.80
C LEU A 451 7.05 14.78 2.26
N GLU A 452 6.55 15.63 3.16
CA GLU A 452 6.64 15.45 4.59
C GLU A 452 5.23 15.51 5.18
N ASP A 453 4.64 14.34 5.42
CA ASP A 453 3.26 14.19 5.87
C ASP A 453 2.25 14.95 4.97
N LEU A 454 1.61 16.00 5.48
CA LEU A 454 0.65 16.82 4.72
C LEU A 454 1.33 17.81 3.77
N LEU A 455 2.59 18.09 3.96
CA LEU A 455 3.31 19.09 3.20
C LEU A 455 3.88 18.50 1.92
N VAL A 456 3.57 19.13 0.79
CA VAL A 456 4.10 18.78 -0.54
C VAL A 456 4.72 20.03 -1.14
N THR A 457 6.03 20.03 -1.36
CA THR A 457 6.77 21.17 -1.87
C THR A 457 7.64 20.76 -3.06
N SER A 458 7.73 21.62 -4.07
CA SER A 458 8.70 21.44 -5.15
C SER A 458 10.12 21.64 -4.60
N VAL A 459 11.06 20.81 -5.03
CA VAL A 459 12.45 20.83 -4.59
C VAL A 459 13.41 20.71 -5.79
N LEU A 460 14.51 21.44 -5.73
CA LEU A 460 15.53 21.33 -6.77
C LEU A 460 16.34 20.03 -6.62
N PRO A 461 16.75 19.41 -7.75
CA PRO A 461 17.52 18.17 -7.74
C PRO A 461 18.79 18.21 -6.86
N GLN A 462 19.43 19.36 -6.75
CA GLN A 462 20.64 19.55 -5.96
C GLN A 462 20.39 19.29 -4.47
N PHE A 463 19.24 19.69 -3.94
CA PHE A 463 18.88 19.43 -2.53
C PHE A 463 18.58 17.96 -2.29
N VAL A 464 17.98 17.26 -3.28
CA VAL A 464 17.79 15.81 -3.22
C VAL A 464 19.13 15.09 -3.12
N ALA A 465 20.10 15.46 -3.95
CA ALA A 465 21.44 14.85 -3.98
C ALA A 465 22.27 15.07 -2.71
N GLN A 466 21.97 16.14 -1.94
CA GLN A 466 22.67 16.48 -0.69
C GLN A 466 21.94 15.98 0.56
N SER A 467 20.82 15.32 0.41
CA SER A 467 19.99 14.87 1.53
C SER A 467 20.60 13.69 2.28
N GLU A 468 20.27 13.55 3.56
CA GLU A 468 20.64 12.38 4.39
C GLU A 468 19.78 11.15 3.98
N SER A 469 20.03 10.66 2.78
CA SER A 469 19.29 9.53 2.21
C SER A 469 19.41 8.27 3.07
N TYR A 470 18.28 7.61 3.29
CA TYR A 470 18.17 6.38 4.07
C TYR A 470 17.70 5.20 3.23
N ILE A 471 16.67 5.40 2.39
CA ILE A 471 16.22 4.43 1.39
C ILE A 471 16.22 5.12 0.03
N GLN A 472 16.84 4.52 -0.96
CA GLN A 472 16.81 4.99 -2.34
C GLN A 472 16.14 3.94 -3.21
N VAL A 473 15.31 4.36 -4.15
CA VAL A 473 14.70 3.51 -5.15
C VAL A 473 15.13 4.00 -6.53
N TYR A 474 15.85 3.17 -7.21
CA TYR A 474 16.32 3.41 -8.58
C TYR A 474 15.52 2.59 -9.58
N LYS A 475 15.06 3.22 -10.65
CA LYS A 475 14.36 2.59 -11.76
C LYS A 475 15.35 2.24 -12.86
N LYS A 476 15.32 1.01 -13.37
CA LYS A 476 16.12 0.54 -14.51
C LYS A 476 15.76 1.36 -15.77
N GLN A 477 16.76 1.87 -16.48
CA GLN A 477 16.57 2.57 -17.74
C GLN A 477 16.05 1.61 -18.81
N GLN A 478 15.10 2.07 -19.62
CA GLN A 478 14.68 1.35 -20.81
C GLN A 478 15.58 1.81 -21.97
N THR A 479 16.18 0.88 -22.68
CA THR A 479 16.89 1.21 -23.91
C THR A 479 15.89 1.71 -24.94
N GLY A 480 16.03 2.97 -25.32
CA GLY A 480 15.31 3.54 -26.47
C GLY A 480 15.80 2.87 -27.74
N ASN A 481 15.22 1.78 -28.13
CA ASN A 481 15.23 1.29 -29.50
C ASN A 481 13.82 1.42 -30.06
N GLY A 482 13.75 2.00 -31.25
CA GLY A 482 12.59 2.42 -31.97
C GLY A 482 11.38 1.51 -31.87
N ALA A 483 10.22 2.10 -32.08
CA ALA A 483 8.90 1.52 -32.19
C ALA A 483 8.94 0.06 -32.71
N THR A 484 9.20 -0.88 -31.81
CA THR A 484 8.74 -2.25 -31.92
C THR A 484 7.54 -2.33 -31.02
N THR A 485 6.40 -2.31 -31.64
CA THR A 485 5.15 -2.81 -31.10
C THR A 485 5.41 -4.21 -30.54
N HIS A 486 5.90 -4.28 -29.31
CA HIS A 486 5.74 -5.49 -28.54
C HIS A 486 4.26 -5.55 -28.19
N ASN A 487 3.59 -6.44 -28.89
CA ASN A 487 2.33 -7.03 -28.48
C ASN A 487 2.54 -7.66 -27.09
N ASP A 488 2.54 -6.82 -26.03
CA ASP A 488 2.28 -7.25 -24.66
C ASP A 488 0.79 -7.59 -24.49
N ASN A 489 0.22 -8.25 -25.52
CA ASN A 489 -1.07 -8.92 -25.45
C ASN A 489 -0.96 -10.29 -24.78
N GLU A 490 0.17 -10.57 -24.12
CA GLU A 490 0.25 -11.73 -23.24
C GLU A 490 -0.21 -11.32 -21.83
N ASN A 491 -1.52 -11.50 -21.66
CA ASN A 491 -2.18 -11.94 -20.45
C ASN A 491 -2.05 -11.09 -19.18
N ILE A 492 -2.98 -10.11 -19.10
CA ILE A 492 -3.58 -9.76 -17.80
C ILE A 492 -4.65 -10.80 -17.38
N ASP A 493 -4.65 -11.98 -17.97
CA ASP A 493 -5.39 -13.13 -17.46
C ASP A 493 -4.56 -13.86 -16.38
N MET A 494 -4.23 -13.11 -15.32
CA MET A 494 -3.54 -13.67 -14.15
C MET A 494 -4.49 -14.23 -13.09
N PHE A 495 -5.77 -14.45 -13.47
CA PHE A 495 -6.81 -14.91 -12.53
C PHE A 495 -7.72 -16.01 -13.12
N ASP A 496 -7.15 -17.10 -13.67
CA ASP A 496 -7.84 -18.37 -13.76
C ASP A 496 -7.27 -19.38 -12.76
#